data_3553d799fdc59d1c9e60477b696453a3
#
_entry.id   3553d799fdc59d1c9e60477b696453a3
#
_cell.length_a   1.000
_cell.length_b   1.000
_cell.length_c   1.000
_cell.angle_alpha   90.00
_cell.angle_beta   90.00
_cell.angle_gamma   90.00
#
_symmetry.space_group_name_H-M   'P 1'
#
loop_
_entity.id
_entity.type
_entity.pdbx_description
1 polymer ?
#
loop_
_entity_poly.entity_id
_entity_poly.type
_entity_poly.pdbx_seq_one_letter_code
_entity_poly.pdbx_strand_id
1 'polypeptide(L)'
;MSNLYLPQRAFFDFAFHCPQREEPPKIDGNLKDWDDDALVPDLMAVDGHQPFASAYMAWDDSGLYFAVAVKHKTTYKLNPRAPTEGDCLELFIDTRDIKEHRANRFCHRFYFLPGGTGKGAAKPIGRQTTIDDAREQAPPCPEDAIKTGLKKLKKSYSLEIKIPAIGLNGFAPREFSRVGVTYLLHDSQHGTQSWSSISDLGVEHDPSTWGTAELAAS
;
A
#
# COMPACT_ATOMS: atom_id res chain seq x y z
N MET A 1 -26.79 15.92 -10.20
CA MET A 1 -26.50 15.41 -8.85
C MET A 1 -25.80 14.08 -9.05
N SER A 2 -24.50 14.00 -8.75
CA SER A 2 -23.79 12.73 -8.76
C SER A 2 -24.34 11.92 -7.58
N ASN A 3 -24.89 10.74 -7.82
CA ASN A 3 -25.19 9.82 -6.73
C ASN A 3 -23.88 9.44 -6.06
N LEU A 4 -23.71 9.82 -4.80
CA LEU A 4 -22.58 9.39 -3.98
C LEU A 4 -22.72 7.86 -3.83
N TYR A 5 -21.76 7.12 -4.38
CA TYR A 5 -21.65 5.69 -4.16
C TYR A 5 -20.95 5.45 -2.82
N LEU A 6 -21.63 4.80 -1.89
CA LEU A 6 -21.05 4.39 -0.62
C LEU A 6 -20.80 2.87 -0.66
N PRO A 7 -19.55 2.41 -0.73
CA PRO A 7 -19.23 0.99 -0.69
C PRO A 7 -19.61 0.42 0.68
N GLN A 8 -20.19 -0.80 0.69
CA GLN A 8 -20.62 -1.43 1.94
C GLN A 8 -19.48 -1.64 2.92
N ARG A 9 -18.28 -1.94 2.42
CA ARG A 9 -17.09 -2.12 3.26
C ARG A 9 -16.73 -0.88 4.08
N ALA A 10 -17.05 0.34 3.63
CA ALA A 10 -16.75 1.56 4.37
C ALA A 10 -17.54 1.72 5.69
N PHE A 11 -18.51 0.85 5.95
CA PHE A 11 -19.27 0.83 7.21
C PHE A 11 -18.70 -0.13 8.26
N PHE A 12 -17.59 -0.80 7.98
CA PHE A 12 -16.99 -1.79 8.86
C PHE A 12 -15.52 -1.49 9.14
N ASP A 13 -15.10 -1.78 10.35
CA ASP A 13 -13.68 -1.84 10.70
C ASP A 13 -13.13 -3.21 10.33
N PHE A 14 -12.06 -3.21 9.53
CA PHE A 14 -11.40 -4.44 9.11
C PHE A 14 -10.03 -4.55 9.77
N ALA A 15 -9.74 -5.76 10.24
CA ALA A 15 -8.41 -6.13 10.69
C ALA A 15 -7.99 -7.44 10.00
N PHE A 16 -6.69 -7.60 9.77
CA PHE A 16 -6.11 -8.82 9.27
C PHE A 16 -4.78 -9.11 9.95
N HIS A 17 -4.42 -10.38 9.99
CA HIS A 17 -3.16 -10.85 10.51
C HIS A 17 -2.03 -10.54 9.53
N CYS A 18 -1.02 -9.79 9.98
CA CYS A 18 0.17 -9.47 9.23
C CYS A 18 1.35 -10.25 9.81
N PRO A 19 1.86 -11.29 9.12
CA PRO A 19 2.86 -12.19 9.68
C PRO A 19 4.23 -11.52 9.82
N GLN A 20 4.94 -11.91 10.88
CA GLN A 20 6.36 -11.63 11.02
C GLN A 20 7.18 -12.55 10.10
N ARG A 21 8.23 -12.03 9.47
CA ARG A 21 9.15 -12.82 8.67
C ARG A 21 10.49 -12.95 9.37
N GLU A 22 10.88 -14.17 9.71
CA GLU A 22 12.24 -14.47 10.16
C GLU A 22 13.25 -14.33 9.02
N GLU A 23 12.89 -14.84 7.84
CA GLU A 23 13.61 -14.61 6.59
C GLU A 23 12.82 -13.60 5.73
N PRO A 24 13.32 -12.36 5.60
CA PRO A 24 12.63 -11.34 4.84
C PRO A 24 12.55 -11.68 3.35
N PRO A 25 11.43 -11.36 2.66
CA PRO A 25 11.30 -11.61 1.24
C PRO A 25 12.37 -10.82 0.45
N LYS A 26 12.87 -11.42 -0.62
CA LYS A 26 13.75 -10.74 -1.57
C LYS A 26 12.93 -9.75 -2.38
N ILE A 27 13.39 -8.51 -2.45
CA ILE A 27 12.71 -7.46 -3.21
C ILE A 27 13.23 -7.48 -4.65
N ASP A 28 12.84 -8.50 -5.41
CA ASP A 28 13.28 -8.72 -6.81
C ASP A 28 12.10 -8.74 -7.83
N GLY A 29 10.88 -8.57 -7.35
CA GLY A 29 9.65 -8.62 -8.14
C GLY A 29 9.06 -10.02 -8.27
N ASN A 30 9.66 -11.05 -7.65
CA ASN A 30 9.20 -12.42 -7.75
C ASN A 30 8.54 -12.89 -6.46
N LEU A 31 7.22 -13.02 -6.47
CA LEU A 31 6.42 -13.31 -5.28
C LEU A 31 6.54 -14.76 -4.74
N LYS A 32 7.57 -15.51 -5.11
CA LYS A 32 7.77 -16.87 -4.61
C LYS A 32 8.05 -16.97 -3.11
N ASP A 33 8.49 -15.86 -2.51
CA ASP A 33 8.79 -15.74 -1.08
C ASP A 33 7.58 -15.26 -0.26
N TRP A 34 6.39 -15.18 -0.91
CA TRP A 34 5.13 -14.75 -0.31
C TRP A 34 4.14 -15.91 -0.27
N ASP A 35 3.64 -16.19 0.92
CA ASP A 35 2.68 -17.25 1.17
C ASP A 35 1.28 -16.69 1.37
N ASP A 36 0.29 -17.57 1.41
CA ASP A 36 -1.12 -17.18 1.59
C ASP A 36 -1.39 -16.53 2.96
N ASP A 37 -0.53 -16.78 3.96
CA ASP A 37 -0.64 -16.14 5.28
C ASP A 37 -0.36 -14.63 5.26
N ALA A 38 0.42 -14.16 4.27
CA ALA A 38 0.69 -12.74 4.04
C ALA A 38 -0.36 -12.06 3.13
N LEU A 39 -1.34 -12.79 2.63
CA LEU A 39 -2.36 -12.24 1.73
C LEU A 39 -3.25 -11.25 2.49
N VAL A 40 -3.30 -10.01 2.01
CA VAL A 40 -4.26 -9.01 2.49
C VAL A 40 -5.67 -9.43 2.01
N PRO A 41 -6.65 -9.58 2.91
CA PRO A 41 -8.00 -10.01 2.54
C PRO A 41 -8.62 -9.13 1.45
N ASP A 42 -9.26 -9.75 0.46
CA ASP A 42 -10.01 -9.00 -0.54
C ASP A 42 -11.34 -8.50 0.03
N LEU A 43 -11.49 -7.19 0.10
CA LEU A 43 -12.73 -6.55 0.54
C LEU A 43 -13.61 -6.06 -0.62
N MET A 44 -13.15 -6.13 -1.87
CA MET A 44 -13.93 -5.75 -3.05
C MET A 44 -15.19 -6.62 -3.21
N ALA A 45 -15.09 -7.88 -2.81
CA ALA A 45 -16.20 -8.82 -2.85
C ALA A 45 -17.39 -8.40 -1.96
N VAL A 46 -17.14 -7.66 -0.86
CA VAL A 46 -18.19 -7.09 0.00
C VAL A 46 -19.07 -6.11 -0.77
N ASP A 47 -18.50 -5.40 -1.74
CA ASP A 47 -19.20 -4.46 -2.61
C ASP A 47 -19.70 -5.09 -3.93
N GLY A 48 -19.55 -6.41 -4.08
CA GLY A 48 -19.93 -7.13 -5.29
C GLY A 48 -18.95 -6.95 -6.46
N HIS A 49 -17.73 -6.49 -6.21
CA HIS A 49 -16.70 -6.30 -7.22
C HIS A 49 -15.65 -7.42 -7.18
N GLN A 50 -14.97 -7.62 -8.30
CA GLN A 50 -13.85 -8.56 -8.41
C GLN A 50 -12.54 -7.81 -8.40
N PRO A 51 -11.54 -8.21 -7.59
CA PRO A 51 -10.23 -7.59 -7.58
C PRO A 51 -9.46 -7.94 -8.86
N PHE A 52 -8.73 -6.97 -9.40
CA PHE A 52 -7.79 -7.22 -10.50
C PHE A 52 -6.36 -7.47 -10.01
N ALA A 53 -6.13 -7.29 -8.72
CA ALA A 53 -4.83 -7.53 -8.07
C ALA A 53 -4.99 -8.24 -6.73
N SER A 54 -3.99 -9.06 -6.39
CA SER A 54 -3.78 -9.56 -5.03
C SER A 54 -2.74 -8.69 -4.34
N ALA A 55 -2.94 -8.38 -3.06
CA ALA A 55 -2.01 -7.63 -2.22
C ALA A 55 -1.50 -8.52 -1.08
N TYR A 56 -0.26 -8.31 -0.68
CA TYR A 56 0.41 -9.05 0.39
C TYR A 56 1.09 -8.06 1.34
N MET A 57 1.12 -8.37 2.63
CA MET A 57 1.82 -7.59 3.64
C MET A 57 2.50 -8.50 4.66
N ALA A 58 3.69 -8.12 5.07
CA ALA A 58 4.46 -8.78 6.12
C ALA A 58 5.36 -7.76 6.81
N TRP A 59 5.98 -8.15 7.92
CA TRP A 59 6.86 -7.28 8.68
C TRP A 59 8.03 -8.03 9.32
N ASP A 60 9.06 -7.29 9.66
CA ASP A 60 10.09 -7.65 10.62
C ASP A 60 10.53 -6.41 11.41
N ASP A 61 11.50 -6.54 12.32
CA ASP A 61 12.00 -5.40 13.10
C ASP A 61 12.68 -4.33 12.22
N SER A 62 13.04 -4.65 10.97
CA SER A 62 13.69 -3.72 10.03
C SER A 62 12.70 -2.93 9.17
N GLY A 63 11.39 -3.24 9.20
CA GLY A 63 10.36 -2.49 8.49
C GLY A 63 9.16 -3.31 8.02
N LEU A 64 8.40 -2.71 7.11
CA LEU A 64 7.23 -3.30 6.49
C LEU A 64 7.54 -3.73 5.05
N TYR A 65 6.97 -4.86 4.67
CA TYR A 65 7.00 -5.41 3.32
C TYR A 65 5.60 -5.39 2.74
N PHE A 66 5.49 -4.98 1.48
CA PHE A 66 4.24 -4.98 0.76
C PHE A 66 4.45 -5.47 -0.67
N ALA A 67 3.50 -6.21 -1.21
CA ALA A 67 3.57 -6.61 -2.60
C ALA A 67 2.20 -6.60 -3.25
N VAL A 68 2.17 -6.41 -4.57
CA VAL A 68 0.97 -6.56 -5.39
C VAL A 68 1.26 -7.42 -6.61
N ALA A 69 0.29 -8.26 -6.96
CA ALA A 69 0.25 -9.03 -8.19
C ALA A 69 -0.92 -8.59 -9.04
N VAL A 70 -0.66 -7.82 -10.08
CA VAL A 70 -1.69 -7.28 -11.00
C VAL A 70 -1.87 -8.23 -12.17
N LYS A 71 -3.12 -8.64 -12.44
CA LYS A 71 -3.51 -9.56 -13.51
C LYS A 71 -4.05 -8.80 -14.72
N HIS A 72 -3.99 -9.43 -15.89
CA HIS A 72 -4.57 -8.93 -17.15
C HIS A 72 -4.06 -7.55 -17.60
N LYS A 73 -2.85 -7.17 -17.19
CA LYS A 73 -2.19 -5.90 -17.52
C LYS A 73 -1.30 -6.03 -18.75
N THR A 74 -1.55 -5.21 -19.75
CA THR A 74 -0.80 -5.23 -21.03
C THR A 74 -0.18 -3.90 -21.40
N THR A 75 -0.75 -2.80 -20.96
CA THR A 75 -0.30 -1.43 -21.23
C THR A 75 -0.04 -0.70 -19.93
N TYR A 76 0.90 0.23 -19.95
CA TYR A 76 1.30 0.98 -18.75
C TYR A 76 1.23 2.49 -19.05
N LYS A 77 0.56 3.24 -18.19
CA LYS A 77 0.58 4.70 -18.18
C LYS A 77 1.36 5.16 -16.94
N LEU A 78 2.58 5.62 -17.15
CA LEU A 78 3.46 6.07 -16.07
C LEU A 78 3.57 7.59 -16.10
N ASN A 79 3.24 8.26 -15.02
CA ASN A 79 3.36 9.71 -14.88
C ASN A 79 4.10 10.06 -13.59
N PRO A 80 5.46 10.12 -13.57
CA PRO A 80 6.21 10.45 -12.36
C PRO A 80 5.95 11.85 -11.79
N ARG A 81 5.35 12.77 -12.58
CA ARG A 81 5.01 14.13 -12.13
C ARG A 81 3.63 14.22 -11.49
N ALA A 82 2.73 13.32 -11.86
CA ALA A 82 1.39 13.18 -11.31
C ALA A 82 1.09 11.67 -11.16
N PRO A 83 1.66 11.01 -10.16
CA PRO A 83 1.68 9.55 -10.03
C PRO A 83 0.30 8.90 -10.12
N THR A 84 -0.69 9.49 -9.46
CA THR A 84 -2.08 8.98 -9.38
C THR A 84 -2.88 9.11 -10.67
N GLU A 85 -2.39 9.87 -11.67
CA GLU A 85 -3.01 9.95 -13.01
C GLU A 85 -2.67 8.77 -13.92
N GLY A 86 -1.93 7.80 -13.43
CA GLY A 86 -1.49 6.62 -14.17
C GLY A 86 -1.51 5.35 -13.33
N ASP A 87 -0.65 4.41 -13.69
CA ASP A 87 -0.47 3.18 -12.94
C ASP A 87 0.37 3.48 -11.70
N CYS A 88 -0.25 3.43 -10.53
CA CYS A 88 0.35 3.81 -9.26
C CYS A 88 -0.26 3.00 -8.12
N LEU A 89 0.57 2.49 -7.25
CA LEU A 89 0.15 2.01 -5.93
C LEU A 89 0.40 3.13 -4.92
N GLU A 90 -0.61 3.52 -4.18
CA GLU A 90 -0.47 4.32 -2.96
C GLU A 90 -0.65 3.43 -1.75
N LEU A 91 0.19 3.61 -0.76
CA LEU A 91 0.15 2.91 0.51
C LEU A 91 0.11 3.92 1.65
N PHE A 92 -0.87 3.79 2.51
CA PHE A 92 -1.10 4.64 3.67
C PHE A 92 -0.87 3.80 4.93
N ILE A 93 -0.08 4.32 5.87
CA ILE A 93 0.33 3.62 7.08
C ILE A 93 0.25 4.57 8.27
N ASP A 94 -0.52 4.20 9.29
CA ASP A 94 -0.46 4.78 10.63
C ASP A 94 0.28 3.81 11.55
N THR A 95 1.50 4.13 11.92
CA THR A 95 2.37 3.26 12.74
C THR A 95 1.85 3.07 14.18
N ARG A 96 0.76 3.75 14.56
CA ARG A 96 0.13 3.70 15.89
C ARG A 96 -1.32 3.21 15.86
N ASP A 97 -1.92 3.09 14.67
CA ASP A 97 -3.34 2.71 14.49
C ASP A 97 -4.31 3.53 15.36
N ILE A 98 -4.08 4.86 15.44
CA ILE A 98 -4.82 5.75 16.34
C ILE A 98 -6.24 6.03 15.82
N LYS A 99 -6.47 5.93 14.50
CA LYS A 99 -7.78 6.19 13.86
C LYS A 99 -8.31 7.62 14.05
N GLU A 100 -7.42 8.62 14.12
CA GLU A 100 -7.84 10.02 14.10
C GLU A 100 -8.29 10.44 12.71
N HIS A 101 -9.27 11.37 12.62
CA HIS A 101 -9.75 11.90 11.33
C HIS A 101 -8.71 12.75 10.58
N ARG A 102 -7.68 13.22 11.25
CA ARG A 102 -6.61 14.01 10.64
C ARG A 102 -5.27 13.32 10.89
N ALA A 103 -4.55 13.11 9.80
CA ALA A 103 -3.23 12.53 9.86
C ALA A 103 -2.28 13.33 10.77
N ASN A 104 -1.41 12.62 11.46
CA ASN A 104 -0.39 13.14 12.35
C ASN A 104 0.98 12.57 11.95
N ARG A 105 2.04 12.89 12.68
CA ARG A 105 3.41 12.49 12.38
C ARG A 105 3.64 10.97 12.33
N PHE A 106 2.70 10.16 12.71
CA PHE A 106 2.75 8.69 12.62
C PHE A 106 2.07 8.15 11.36
N CYS A 107 1.40 9.04 10.61
CA CYS A 107 0.71 8.70 9.37
C CYS A 107 1.59 8.99 8.17
N HIS A 108 1.82 7.98 7.35
CA HIS A 108 2.68 8.03 6.18
C HIS A 108 1.89 7.75 4.92
N ARG A 109 2.22 8.44 3.82
CA ARG A 109 1.74 8.16 2.47
C ARG A 109 2.92 7.90 1.57
N PHE A 110 2.91 6.75 0.90
CA PHE A 110 3.90 6.39 -0.10
C PHE A 110 3.22 6.16 -1.44
N TYR A 111 3.94 6.42 -2.53
CA TYR A 111 3.51 6.00 -3.86
C TYR A 111 4.58 5.19 -4.57
N PHE A 112 4.13 4.27 -5.41
CA PHE A 112 4.99 3.35 -6.14
C PHE A 112 4.50 3.21 -7.57
N LEU A 113 5.41 3.46 -8.53
CA LEU A 113 5.14 3.30 -9.95
C LEU A 113 5.77 2.00 -10.46
N PRO A 114 5.07 1.18 -11.27
CA PRO A 114 5.62 -0.03 -11.86
C PRO A 114 6.58 0.27 -13.03
N GLY A 115 7.46 1.24 -12.84
CA GLY A 115 8.45 1.74 -13.78
C GLY A 115 8.64 3.25 -13.67
N GLY A 116 9.42 3.85 -14.56
CA GLY A 116 9.61 5.30 -14.64
C GLY A 116 11.05 5.76 -14.53
N THR A 117 11.97 4.91 -14.09
CA THR A 117 13.42 5.21 -14.03
C THR A 117 14.26 4.13 -14.72
N GLY A 118 15.56 4.38 -14.85
CA GLY A 118 16.50 3.47 -15.49
C GLY A 118 16.34 3.37 -17.01
N LYS A 119 17.09 2.45 -17.62
CA LYS A 119 17.07 2.24 -19.08
C LYS A 119 15.67 1.79 -19.51
N GLY A 120 15.06 2.53 -20.43
CA GLY A 120 13.70 2.25 -20.92
C GLY A 120 12.62 2.40 -19.85
N ALA A 121 12.85 3.20 -18.81
CA ALA A 121 11.92 3.40 -17.68
C ALA A 121 11.49 2.07 -16.98
N ALA A 122 12.37 1.06 -16.98
CA ALA A 122 12.05 -0.28 -16.52
C ALA A 122 12.11 -0.43 -14.99
N LYS A 123 12.81 0.47 -14.28
CA LYS A 123 12.94 0.42 -12.84
C LYS A 123 11.75 1.09 -12.16
N PRO A 124 11.17 0.47 -11.12
CA PRO A 124 10.09 1.06 -10.33
C PRO A 124 10.56 2.30 -9.58
N ILE A 125 9.61 3.16 -9.22
CA ILE A 125 9.82 4.30 -8.34
C ILE A 125 9.07 4.02 -7.06
N GLY A 126 9.66 4.34 -5.90
CA GLY A 126 9.00 4.35 -4.61
C GLY A 126 9.41 5.60 -3.83
N ARG A 127 8.43 6.37 -3.34
CA ARG A 127 8.69 7.61 -2.59
C ARG A 127 7.62 7.84 -1.54
N GLN A 128 8.01 8.50 -0.45
CA GLN A 128 7.07 9.13 0.47
C GLN A 128 6.57 10.44 -0.11
N THR A 129 5.32 10.78 0.19
CA THR A 129 4.70 12.07 -0.12
C THR A 129 3.93 12.59 1.10
N THR A 130 3.50 13.84 1.04
CA THR A 130 2.66 14.44 2.09
C THR A 130 1.24 13.90 2.08
N ILE A 131 0.59 13.97 3.22
CA ILE A 131 -0.86 13.78 3.35
C ILE A 131 -1.48 15.17 3.45
N ASP A 132 -2.44 15.45 2.56
CA ASP A 132 -3.12 16.73 2.55
C ASP A 132 -3.94 16.90 3.86
N ASP A 133 -4.04 18.14 4.35
CA ASP A 133 -4.75 18.50 5.58
C ASP A 133 -4.25 17.78 6.86
N ALA A 134 -3.09 17.17 6.83
CA ALA A 134 -2.47 16.58 8.02
C ALA A 134 -2.25 17.65 9.12
N ARG A 135 -2.48 17.27 10.36
CA ARG A 135 -2.16 18.12 11.54
C ARG A 135 -0.63 18.30 11.67
N GLU A 136 0.12 17.24 11.35
CA GLU A 136 1.57 17.21 11.35
C GLU A 136 2.03 16.18 10.31
N GLN A 137 2.98 16.54 9.46
CA GLN A 137 3.54 15.60 8.49
C GLN A 137 4.53 14.65 9.16
N ALA A 138 4.54 13.41 8.71
CA ALA A 138 5.57 12.46 9.11
C ALA A 138 6.96 12.94 8.66
N PRO A 139 8.02 12.66 9.42
CA PRO A 139 9.39 12.88 8.96
C PRO A 139 9.65 12.20 7.62
N PRO A 140 10.45 12.81 6.73
CA PRO A 140 10.71 12.23 5.42
C PRO A 140 11.50 10.93 5.51
N CYS A 141 11.06 9.91 4.78
CA CYS A 141 11.82 8.69 4.56
C CYS A 141 12.95 8.98 3.55
N PRO A 142 14.21 8.58 3.83
CA PRO A 142 15.26 8.66 2.81
C PRO A 142 14.88 7.85 1.56
N GLU A 143 14.91 8.49 0.38
CA GLU A 143 14.45 7.88 -0.88
C GLU A 143 15.22 6.60 -1.25
N ASP A 144 16.52 6.56 -0.97
CA ASP A 144 17.41 5.43 -1.24
C ASP A 144 17.21 4.26 -0.25
N ALA A 145 16.53 4.50 0.87
CA ALA A 145 16.23 3.47 1.84
C ALA A 145 15.03 2.58 1.44
N ILE A 146 14.08 3.13 0.65
CA ILE A 146 12.94 2.36 0.12
C ILE A 146 13.45 1.41 -0.97
N LYS A 147 13.15 0.13 -0.84
CA LYS A 147 13.49 -0.86 -1.87
C LYS A 147 12.26 -1.25 -2.66
N THR A 148 12.43 -1.38 -3.97
CA THR A 148 11.36 -1.80 -4.88
C THR A 148 11.88 -2.84 -5.86
N GLY A 149 11.12 -3.90 -6.06
CA GLY A 149 11.37 -4.96 -7.05
C GLY A 149 10.18 -5.07 -8.00
N LEU A 150 10.44 -5.25 -9.29
CA LEU A 150 9.41 -5.33 -10.33
C LEU A 150 9.69 -6.47 -11.28
N LYS A 151 8.68 -7.29 -11.51
CA LYS A 151 8.69 -8.31 -12.56
C LYS A 151 7.50 -8.12 -13.47
N LYS A 152 7.77 -7.83 -14.75
CA LYS A 152 6.75 -7.71 -15.79
C LYS A 152 6.67 -8.99 -16.60
N LEU A 153 5.46 -9.48 -16.80
CA LEU A 153 5.12 -10.58 -17.70
C LEU A 153 4.27 -10.06 -18.86
N LYS A 154 3.92 -10.93 -19.81
CA LYS A 154 3.16 -10.53 -21.01
C LYS A 154 1.79 -9.91 -20.67
N LYS A 155 1.13 -10.38 -19.61
CA LYS A 155 -0.23 -9.95 -19.22
C LYS A 155 -0.39 -9.73 -17.72
N SER A 156 0.70 -9.41 -17.01
CA SER A 156 0.67 -9.18 -15.56
C SER A 156 1.96 -8.52 -15.12
N TYR A 157 1.95 -7.99 -13.88
CA TYR A 157 3.19 -7.65 -13.18
C TYR A 157 3.07 -7.93 -11.69
N SER A 158 4.20 -8.04 -11.04
CA SER A 158 4.31 -8.01 -9.59
C SER A 158 5.28 -6.91 -9.17
N LEU A 159 4.91 -6.20 -8.13
CA LEU A 159 5.70 -5.13 -7.52
C LEU A 159 5.88 -5.46 -6.05
N GLU A 160 7.12 -5.52 -5.60
CA GLU A 160 7.50 -5.73 -4.22
C GLU A 160 8.14 -4.47 -3.65
N ILE A 161 7.90 -4.25 -2.37
CA ILE A 161 8.27 -3.03 -1.66
C ILE A 161 8.79 -3.41 -0.28
N LYS A 162 9.90 -2.78 0.14
CA LYS A 162 10.31 -2.69 1.53
C LYS A 162 10.38 -1.24 1.94
N ILE A 163 9.61 -0.86 2.96
CA ILE A 163 9.72 0.42 3.64
C ILE A 163 10.47 0.17 4.95
N PRO A 164 11.71 0.68 5.09
CA PRO A 164 12.51 0.41 6.29
C PRO A 164 11.96 1.14 7.52
N ALA A 165 12.21 0.60 8.70
CA ALA A 165 11.76 1.18 9.97
C ALA A 165 12.20 2.65 10.15
N ILE A 166 13.37 3.04 9.64
CA ILE A 166 13.83 4.43 9.65
C ILE A 166 12.93 5.38 8.86
N GLY A 167 12.18 4.86 7.88
CA GLY A 167 11.21 5.61 7.08
C GLY A 167 9.79 5.59 7.65
N LEU A 168 9.58 4.95 8.79
CA LEU A 168 8.28 4.77 9.43
C LEU A 168 8.34 5.33 10.86
N ASN A 169 8.16 6.65 10.98
CA ASN A 169 8.20 7.30 12.29
C ASN A 169 7.22 6.62 13.27
N GLY A 170 7.74 6.19 14.41
CA GLY A 170 6.95 5.49 15.42
C GLY A 170 6.81 3.97 15.21
N PHE A 171 7.33 3.39 14.14
CA PHE A 171 7.28 1.95 13.96
C PHE A 171 8.10 1.23 15.05
N ALA A 172 7.40 0.56 15.95
CA ALA A 172 7.97 -0.17 17.09
C ALA A 172 7.10 -1.42 17.34
N PRO A 173 7.21 -2.45 16.48
CA PRO A 173 6.29 -3.59 16.48
C PRO A 173 6.31 -4.42 17.77
N ARG A 174 7.38 -4.31 18.57
CA ARG A 174 7.49 -4.95 19.88
C ARG A 174 6.67 -4.24 20.97
N GLU A 175 6.34 -2.95 20.76
CA GLU A 175 5.52 -2.14 21.69
C GLU A 175 4.08 -1.99 21.17
N PHE A 176 3.93 -1.85 19.86
CA PHE A 176 2.66 -1.61 19.17
C PHE A 176 2.44 -2.72 18.16
N SER A 177 1.63 -3.67 18.53
CA SER A 177 1.33 -4.87 17.75
C SER A 177 0.34 -4.61 16.60
N ARG A 178 0.06 -3.35 16.27
CA ARG A 178 -0.92 -2.97 15.24
C ARG A 178 -0.44 -1.74 14.46
N VAL A 179 -0.75 -1.70 13.18
CA VAL A 179 -0.62 -0.52 12.33
C VAL A 179 -1.91 -0.29 11.56
N GLY A 180 -2.34 0.96 11.45
CA GLY A 180 -3.38 1.35 10.51
C GLY A 180 -2.84 1.25 9.09
N VAL A 181 -3.60 0.69 8.16
CA VAL A 181 -3.15 0.54 6.79
C VAL A 181 -4.30 0.60 5.80
N THR A 182 -4.06 1.18 4.65
CA THR A 182 -4.88 1.00 3.46
C THR A 182 -4.05 1.20 2.21
N TYR A 183 -4.57 0.81 1.05
CA TYR A 183 -3.95 1.09 -0.23
C TYR A 183 -4.97 1.52 -1.28
N LEU A 184 -4.49 2.29 -2.25
CA LEU A 184 -5.16 2.59 -3.51
C LEU A 184 -4.25 2.09 -4.65
N LEU A 185 -4.75 1.21 -5.48
CA LEU A 185 -4.04 0.75 -6.67
C LEU A 185 -4.74 1.30 -7.91
N HIS A 186 -4.17 2.36 -8.47
CA HIS A 186 -4.62 2.98 -9.69
C HIS A 186 -4.07 2.20 -10.89
N ASP A 187 -4.95 1.81 -11.79
CA ASP A 187 -4.59 1.06 -12.99
C ASP A 187 -5.29 1.64 -14.21
N SER A 188 -4.52 2.00 -15.22
CA SER A 188 -5.02 2.65 -16.44
C SER A 188 -5.92 1.78 -17.31
N GLN A 189 -5.99 0.46 -17.08
CA GLN A 189 -6.87 -0.48 -17.77
C GLN A 189 -8.07 -0.92 -16.91
N HIS A 190 -7.90 -1.00 -15.59
CA HIS A 190 -8.87 -1.62 -14.68
C HIS A 190 -9.57 -0.61 -13.77
N GLY A 191 -9.11 0.64 -13.71
CA GLY A 191 -9.59 1.64 -12.76
C GLY A 191 -8.84 1.58 -11.43
N THR A 192 -9.53 1.85 -10.33
CA THR A 192 -8.91 1.89 -9.00
C THR A 192 -9.43 0.75 -8.14
N GLN A 193 -8.51 -0.03 -7.57
CA GLN A 193 -8.78 -0.98 -6.50
C GLN A 193 -8.31 -0.35 -5.19
N SER A 194 -9.20 -0.30 -4.21
CA SER A 194 -8.91 0.17 -2.85
C SER A 194 -9.22 -0.92 -1.82
N TRP A 195 -8.60 -0.85 -0.66
CA TRP A 195 -8.83 -1.86 0.37
C TRP A 195 -9.98 -1.49 1.30
N SER A 196 -9.77 -0.62 2.30
CA SER A 196 -10.77 -0.35 3.36
C SER A 196 -11.84 0.67 2.96
N SER A 197 -11.49 1.66 2.15
CA SER A 197 -12.36 2.77 1.79
C SER A 197 -12.06 3.27 0.37
N ILE A 198 -12.68 4.36 -0.05
CA ILE A 198 -12.54 4.98 -1.37
C ILE A 198 -12.22 6.47 -1.24
N SER A 199 -11.72 7.08 -2.33
CA SER A 199 -11.37 8.51 -2.38
C SER A 199 -12.53 9.43 -2.02
N ASP A 200 -13.75 9.13 -2.47
CA ASP A 200 -14.95 9.94 -2.14
C ASP A 200 -15.25 10.02 -0.64
N LEU A 201 -14.68 9.13 0.17
CA LEU A 201 -14.76 9.12 1.63
C LEU A 201 -13.48 9.62 2.32
N GLY A 202 -12.58 10.22 1.55
CA GLY A 202 -11.39 10.88 2.08
C GLY A 202 -10.27 9.94 2.52
N VAL A 203 -10.20 8.73 1.97
CA VAL A 203 -9.21 7.72 2.35
C VAL A 203 -7.77 8.22 2.26
N GLU A 204 -7.48 9.18 1.37
CA GLU A 204 -6.15 9.74 1.18
C GLU A 204 -5.67 10.64 2.33
N HIS A 205 -6.58 11.12 3.19
CA HIS A 205 -6.26 12.09 4.25
C HIS A 205 -6.93 11.81 5.60
N ASP A 206 -7.87 10.85 5.66
CA ASP A 206 -8.57 10.47 6.89
C ASP A 206 -8.16 9.07 7.38
N PRO A 207 -7.20 8.97 8.33
CA PRO A 207 -6.74 7.68 8.86
C PRO A 207 -7.83 6.88 9.59
N SER A 208 -8.94 7.49 9.99
CA SER A 208 -10.04 6.76 10.61
C SER A 208 -10.74 5.79 9.63
N THR A 209 -10.53 5.98 8.32
CA THR A 209 -11.07 5.11 7.26
C THR A 209 -10.14 3.94 6.92
N TRP A 210 -8.92 3.90 7.47
CA TRP A 210 -7.97 2.84 7.20
C TRP A 210 -8.27 1.62 8.07
N GLY A 211 -8.01 0.43 7.55
CA GLY A 211 -8.12 -0.80 8.33
C GLY A 211 -6.90 -1.03 9.22
N THR A 212 -6.85 -2.17 9.88
CA THR A 212 -5.80 -2.54 10.82
C THR A 212 -5.04 -3.77 10.33
N ALA A 213 -3.71 -3.72 10.32
CA ALA A 213 -2.85 -4.88 10.23
C ALA A 213 -2.34 -5.24 11.64
N GLU A 214 -2.69 -6.43 12.11
CA GLU A 214 -2.23 -6.97 13.39
C GLU A 214 -0.87 -7.62 13.16
N LEU A 215 0.18 -7.03 13.76
CA LEU A 215 1.57 -7.46 13.64
C LEU A 215 1.79 -8.67 14.56
N ALA A 216 1.49 -9.84 14.05
CA ALA A 216 1.65 -11.05 14.84
C ALA A 216 3.10 -11.52 14.84
N ALA A 217 3.62 -11.76 16.03
CA ALA A 217 4.88 -12.47 16.19
C ALA A 217 4.69 -13.96 15.88
N SER A 218 5.68 -14.53 15.20
CA SER A 218 5.76 -15.99 14.93
C SER A 218 5.86 -16.80 16.20
#